data_ad14a0c52450bb9bb99bfa95431c425b
#
_entry.id   ad14a0c52450bb9bb99bfa95431c425b
#
_cell.length_a   1.000
_cell.length_b   1.000
_cell.length_c   1.000
_cell.angle_alpha   90.00
_cell.angle_beta   90.00
_cell.angle_gamma   90.00
#
_symmetry.space_group_name_H-M   'P 1'
#
loop_
_entity.id
_entity.type
_entity.pdbx_description
1 polymer ?
#
loop_
_entity_poly.entity_id
_entity_poly.type
_entity_poly.pdbx_seq_one_letter_code
_entity_poly.pdbx_strand_id
1 'polypeptide(L)'
;MIKKIDKENAIVAYKAFGNNFSCRDFQYEVGKEYHINGDVEMCGNGFHACIDLMDVFDFYSMSNSRFAIVKMWGDVLFGIDKICASNIEIVEELSLKDIVERYASSKLDFMNKTYYDCTILKIFEKESYTNGNGNHIISNHNRKKILSKGVLNTIISNGVSNTIFDLGDFSTINCNDIGTRLVSIGCNKKITLMDSSTAVLYGDKNTITGLNDASVIVSNGNDCTINLISNSAHCTTNGRNNKINVMGNNMIDSRGFGDELILNGNDIKFRAKSGSTVTCVGKEKIVVGDGPIKEDVWYRFANGNIKYCDMHM
;
A
#
# COMPACT_ATOMS: atom_id res chain seq x y z
N MET A 1 -21.46 23.62 -5.78
CA MET A 1 -21.53 24.65 -6.87
C MET A 1 -20.69 24.13 -8.02
N ILE A 2 -21.26 24.06 -9.24
CA ILE A 2 -20.53 23.65 -10.47
C ILE A 2 -19.65 24.81 -10.90
N LYS A 3 -18.39 24.51 -11.24
CA LYS A 3 -17.47 25.47 -11.88
C LYS A 3 -17.18 25.00 -13.29
N LYS A 4 -17.17 25.92 -14.26
CA LYS A 4 -16.69 25.64 -15.62
C LYS A 4 -15.18 25.86 -15.68
N ILE A 5 -14.46 24.87 -16.16
CA ILE A 5 -12.99 24.87 -16.27
C ILE A 5 -12.63 24.53 -17.70
N ASP A 6 -11.89 25.40 -18.35
CA ASP A 6 -11.40 25.16 -19.71
C ASP A 6 -10.31 24.08 -19.73
N LYS A 7 -10.17 23.39 -20.85
CA LYS A 7 -9.18 22.31 -21.00
C LYS A 7 -7.74 22.77 -20.76
N GLU A 8 -7.41 24.02 -21.13
CA GLU A 8 -6.08 24.61 -20.90
C GLU A 8 -5.76 24.76 -19.40
N ASN A 9 -6.79 24.91 -18.58
CA ASN A 9 -6.71 25.02 -17.11
C ASN A 9 -7.14 23.73 -16.39
N ALA A 10 -7.12 22.59 -17.10
CA ALA A 10 -7.58 21.32 -16.58
C ALA A 10 -6.90 20.98 -15.25
N ILE A 11 -7.70 20.49 -14.29
CA ILE A 11 -7.23 20.09 -12.97
C ILE A 11 -6.46 18.78 -13.09
N VAL A 12 -5.20 18.77 -12.64
CA VAL A 12 -4.43 17.54 -12.46
C VAL A 12 -4.92 16.84 -11.19
N ALA A 13 -5.25 15.57 -11.32
CA ALA A 13 -5.79 14.76 -10.23
C ALA A 13 -5.28 13.31 -10.32
N TYR A 14 -5.56 12.54 -9.29
CA TYR A 14 -5.17 11.14 -9.16
C TYR A 14 -6.41 10.25 -9.19
N LYS A 15 -6.32 9.17 -9.96
CA LYS A 15 -7.40 8.19 -10.08
C LYS A 15 -6.85 6.77 -9.96
N ALA A 16 -7.59 5.92 -9.27
CA ALA A 16 -7.33 4.49 -9.29
C ALA A 16 -8.43 3.73 -10.06
N PHE A 17 -8.07 2.53 -10.48
CA PHE A 17 -8.88 1.63 -11.30
C PHE A 17 -8.75 0.20 -10.77
N GLY A 18 -9.67 -0.66 -11.14
CA GLY A 18 -9.52 -2.10 -11.01
C GLY A 18 -8.34 -2.65 -11.83
N ASN A 19 -8.01 -3.91 -11.63
CA ASN A 19 -6.87 -4.58 -12.29
C ASN A 19 -6.95 -4.56 -13.83
N ASN A 20 -8.14 -4.51 -14.38
CA ASN A 20 -8.40 -4.40 -15.83
C ASN A 20 -8.45 -2.96 -16.35
N PHE A 21 -8.06 -1.98 -15.55
CA PHE A 21 -8.11 -0.55 -15.85
C PHE A 21 -9.53 -0.02 -16.08
N SER A 22 -10.51 -0.59 -15.37
CA SER A 22 -11.89 -0.13 -15.37
C SER A 22 -12.27 0.52 -14.04
N CYS A 23 -13.33 1.31 -14.06
CA CYS A 23 -13.98 1.84 -12.87
C CYS A 23 -15.49 1.71 -13.06
N ARG A 24 -16.15 0.94 -12.20
CA ARG A 24 -17.52 0.44 -12.44
C ARG A 24 -17.56 -0.29 -13.78
N ASP A 25 -18.51 0.02 -14.62
CA ASP A 25 -18.71 -0.61 -15.94
C ASP A 25 -17.98 0.14 -17.09
N PHE A 26 -17.14 1.12 -16.75
CA PHE A 26 -16.47 1.94 -17.75
C PHE A 26 -14.99 1.54 -17.88
N GLN A 27 -14.58 1.22 -19.13
CA GLN A 27 -13.21 0.88 -19.49
C GLN A 27 -12.43 2.13 -19.89
N TYR A 28 -11.23 2.29 -19.32
CA TYR A 28 -10.34 3.40 -19.64
C TYR A 28 -9.08 2.94 -20.39
N GLU A 29 -8.47 3.85 -21.11
CA GLU A 29 -7.19 3.68 -21.83
C GLU A 29 -6.30 4.89 -21.59
N VAL A 30 -5.00 4.66 -21.42
CA VAL A 30 -4.00 5.75 -21.30
C VAL A 30 -3.93 6.54 -22.60
N GLY A 31 -3.83 7.86 -22.49
CA GLY A 31 -3.80 8.81 -23.63
C GLY A 31 -5.19 9.10 -24.24
N LYS A 32 -6.26 8.58 -23.66
CA LYS A 32 -7.63 8.84 -24.13
C LYS A 32 -8.34 9.90 -23.31
N GLU A 33 -9.18 10.66 -24.02
CA GLU A 33 -10.12 11.62 -23.46
C GLU A 33 -11.53 11.03 -23.49
N TYR A 34 -12.30 11.34 -22.44
CA TYR A 34 -13.68 10.92 -22.33
C TYR A 34 -14.57 12.08 -21.91
N HIS A 35 -15.80 12.06 -22.37
CA HIS A 35 -16.83 13.05 -22.09
C HIS A 35 -18.13 12.37 -21.69
N ILE A 36 -18.85 12.92 -20.73
CA ILE A 36 -20.21 12.50 -20.39
C ILE A 36 -21.23 13.43 -21.01
N ASN A 37 -22.42 12.89 -21.31
CA ASN A 37 -23.60 13.67 -21.65
C ASN A 37 -24.44 13.93 -20.38
N GLY A 38 -25.01 15.12 -20.29
CA GLY A 38 -25.87 15.53 -19.17
C GLY A 38 -25.11 16.20 -18.03
N ASP A 39 -25.85 16.51 -16.97
CA ASP A 39 -25.34 17.24 -15.83
C ASP A 39 -24.40 16.38 -14.96
N VAL A 40 -23.36 17.02 -14.41
CA VAL A 40 -22.42 16.39 -13.50
C VAL A 40 -23.04 16.26 -12.11
N GLU A 41 -23.00 15.05 -11.58
CA GLU A 41 -23.53 14.73 -10.25
C GLU A 41 -22.50 13.98 -9.40
N MET A 42 -22.21 14.47 -8.19
CA MET A 42 -21.29 13.81 -7.26
C MET A 42 -21.81 12.44 -6.86
N CYS A 43 -20.96 11.41 -7.03
CA CYS A 43 -21.29 10.00 -6.85
C CYS A 43 -22.34 9.42 -7.84
N GLY A 44 -22.80 10.24 -8.78
CA GLY A 44 -23.72 9.89 -9.87
C GLY A 44 -23.03 9.97 -11.23
N ASN A 45 -23.55 10.87 -12.10
CA ASN A 45 -23.05 11.07 -13.45
C ASN A 45 -21.78 11.93 -13.47
N GLY A 46 -20.70 11.43 -14.05
CA GLY A 46 -19.43 12.12 -14.19
C GLY A 46 -18.21 11.28 -13.88
N PHE A 47 -17.07 11.80 -14.25
CA PHE A 47 -15.77 11.21 -13.95
C PHE A 47 -15.28 11.69 -12.58
N HIS A 48 -14.83 10.76 -11.73
CA HIS A 48 -14.37 11.08 -10.38
C HIS A 48 -12.87 10.83 -10.25
N ALA A 49 -12.17 11.77 -9.59
CA ALA A 49 -10.77 11.64 -9.19
C ALA A 49 -10.50 12.44 -7.92
N CYS A 50 -9.33 12.26 -7.30
CA CYS A 50 -8.92 12.98 -6.10
C CYS A 50 -7.79 13.96 -6.45
N ILE A 51 -7.87 15.19 -5.94
CA ILE A 51 -6.80 16.18 -6.10
C ILE A 51 -5.58 15.78 -5.26
N ASP A 52 -5.82 15.15 -4.12
CA ASP A 52 -4.79 14.59 -3.26
C ASP A 52 -4.67 13.07 -3.46
N LEU A 53 -3.46 12.57 -3.73
CA LEU A 53 -3.23 11.14 -3.92
C LEU A 53 -3.65 10.32 -2.70
N MET A 54 -3.44 10.84 -1.49
CA MET A 54 -3.76 10.08 -0.27
C MET A 54 -5.27 9.86 -0.09
N ASP A 55 -6.13 10.73 -0.67
CA ASP A 55 -7.57 10.53 -0.66
C ASP A 55 -8.03 9.37 -1.57
N VAL A 56 -7.23 9.00 -2.59
CA VAL A 56 -7.54 7.87 -3.48
C VAL A 56 -7.69 6.57 -2.69
N PHE A 57 -6.91 6.40 -1.63
CA PHE A 57 -6.89 5.19 -0.82
C PHE A 57 -8.08 5.05 0.15
N ASP A 58 -8.93 6.06 0.25
CA ASP A 58 -10.24 5.94 0.90
C ASP A 58 -11.25 5.15 0.04
N PHE A 59 -10.98 5.07 -1.27
CA PHE A 59 -11.87 4.44 -2.25
C PHE A 59 -11.29 3.17 -2.89
N TYR A 60 -9.98 3.04 -2.93
CA TYR A 60 -9.28 1.97 -3.64
C TYR A 60 -8.15 1.35 -2.81
N SER A 61 -7.96 0.04 -2.97
CA SER A 61 -6.88 -0.69 -2.30
C SER A 61 -5.51 -0.30 -2.85
N MET A 62 -4.54 -0.06 -1.97
CA MET A 62 -3.14 0.17 -2.35
C MET A 62 -2.49 -1.05 -3.03
N SER A 63 -2.91 -2.25 -2.64
CA SER A 63 -2.28 -3.51 -3.04
C SER A 63 -2.90 -4.15 -4.29
N ASN A 64 -4.10 -3.70 -4.69
CA ASN A 64 -4.86 -4.37 -5.76
C ASN A 64 -5.57 -3.35 -6.67
N SER A 65 -4.91 -2.26 -7.00
CA SER A 65 -5.42 -1.25 -7.92
C SER A 65 -4.34 -0.74 -8.85
N ARG A 66 -4.75 -0.20 -9.99
CA ARG A 66 -3.88 0.51 -10.93
C ARG A 66 -4.09 2.01 -10.76
N PHE A 67 -3.06 2.81 -10.94
CA PHE A 67 -3.07 4.24 -10.63
C PHE A 67 -2.69 5.07 -11.85
N ALA A 68 -3.38 6.21 -12.03
CA ALA A 68 -3.05 7.14 -13.09
C ALA A 68 -3.13 8.60 -12.63
N ILE A 69 -2.32 9.43 -13.30
CA ILE A 69 -2.51 10.87 -13.32
C ILE A 69 -3.54 11.17 -14.41
N VAL A 70 -4.50 12.00 -14.06
CA VAL A 70 -5.59 12.41 -14.94
C VAL A 70 -5.70 13.93 -15.01
N LYS A 71 -6.25 14.45 -16.09
CA LYS A 71 -6.69 15.84 -16.21
C LYS A 71 -8.20 15.89 -16.30
N MET A 72 -8.80 16.84 -15.59
CA MET A 72 -10.25 16.98 -15.51
C MET A 72 -10.69 18.40 -15.78
N TRP A 73 -11.71 18.56 -16.62
CA TRP A 73 -12.23 19.88 -17.04
C TRP A 73 -13.73 19.79 -17.43
N GLY A 74 -14.26 20.90 -17.92
CA GLY A 74 -15.66 21.08 -18.27
C GLY A 74 -16.47 21.54 -17.06
N ASP A 75 -17.63 20.99 -16.85
CA ASP A 75 -18.41 21.21 -15.65
C ASP A 75 -17.80 20.39 -14.50
N VAL A 76 -17.34 21.07 -13.45
CA VAL A 76 -16.62 20.43 -12.34
C VAL A 76 -17.31 20.71 -11.01
N LEU A 77 -17.58 19.65 -10.27
CA LEU A 77 -18.03 19.69 -8.87
C LEU A 77 -16.88 19.35 -7.94
N PHE A 78 -16.66 20.16 -6.91
CA PHE A 78 -15.68 19.94 -5.86
C PHE A 78 -16.37 19.32 -4.63
N GLY A 79 -15.91 18.16 -4.21
CA GLY A 79 -16.25 17.53 -2.94
C GLY A 79 -15.16 17.80 -1.89
N ILE A 80 -15.23 17.05 -0.78
CA ILE A 80 -14.28 17.17 0.34
C ILE A 80 -12.95 16.45 0.00
N ASP A 81 -13.05 15.28 -0.63
CA ASP A 81 -11.97 14.32 -0.88
C ASP A 81 -11.79 13.99 -2.37
N LYS A 82 -12.73 14.40 -3.21
CA LYS A 82 -12.74 14.11 -4.65
C LYS A 82 -13.43 15.22 -5.44
N ILE A 83 -13.15 15.23 -6.73
CA ILE A 83 -13.85 16.05 -7.72
C ILE A 83 -14.61 15.16 -8.68
N CYS A 84 -15.65 15.71 -9.28
CA CYS A 84 -16.41 15.09 -10.36
C CYS A 84 -16.48 16.05 -11.54
N ALA A 85 -16.15 15.57 -12.73
CA ALA A 85 -16.10 16.41 -13.92
C ALA A 85 -16.80 15.78 -15.14
N SER A 86 -17.23 16.63 -16.09
CA SER A 86 -17.80 16.16 -17.34
C SER A 86 -16.76 15.62 -18.33
N ASN A 87 -15.48 15.99 -18.19
CA ASN A 87 -14.41 15.51 -19.04
C ASN A 87 -13.23 15.00 -18.23
N ILE A 88 -12.58 13.96 -18.75
CA ILE A 88 -11.36 13.40 -18.19
C ILE A 88 -10.41 12.96 -19.30
N GLU A 89 -9.11 13.19 -19.11
CA GLU A 89 -8.02 12.61 -19.89
C GLU A 89 -7.21 11.70 -18.98
N ILE A 90 -6.92 10.48 -19.42
CA ILE A 90 -6.00 9.58 -18.72
C ILE A 90 -4.60 9.88 -19.26
N VAL A 91 -3.83 10.64 -18.48
CA VAL A 91 -2.53 11.16 -18.94
C VAL A 91 -1.46 10.08 -18.93
N GLU A 92 -1.31 9.41 -17.80
CA GLU A 92 -0.23 8.45 -17.59
C GLU A 92 -0.60 7.46 -16.51
N GLU A 93 -0.37 6.17 -16.74
CA GLU A 93 -0.42 5.14 -15.71
C GLU A 93 0.93 5.01 -15.02
N LEU A 94 0.92 4.91 -13.70
CA LEU A 94 2.11 4.80 -12.86
C LEU A 94 1.99 3.63 -11.88
N SER A 95 3.10 3.00 -11.57
CA SER A 95 3.15 2.08 -10.43
C SER A 95 2.84 2.85 -9.13
N LEU A 96 2.39 2.12 -8.10
CA LEU A 96 2.15 2.76 -6.79
C LEU A 96 3.41 3.46 -6.27
N LYS A 97 4.59 2.87 -6.47
CA LYS A 97 5.86 3.49 -6.09
C LYS A 97 6.08 4.83 -6.80
N ASP A 98 6.01 4.82 -8.13
CA ASP A 98 6.32 6.01 -8.94
C ASP A 98 5.34 7.15 -8.70
N ILE A 99 4.03 6.85 -8.54
CA ILE A 99 3.02 7.88 -8.27
C ILE A 99 3.19 8.50 -6.88
N VAL A 100 3.60 7.70 -5.88
CA VAL A 100 3.90 8.20 -4.53
C VAL A 100 5.16 9.04 -4.52
N GLU A 101 6.23 8.63 -5.22
CA GLU A 101 7.47 9.42 -5.34
C GLU A 101 7.22 10.75 -6.05
N ARG A 102 6.43 10.74 -7.14
CA ARG A 102 6.05 11.98 -7.86
C ARG A 102 5.17 12.89 -7.00
N TYR A 103 4.18 12.33 -6.31
CA TYR A 103 3.36 13.08 -5.38
C TYR A 103 4.19 13.72 -4.27
N ALA A 104 5.08 12.94 -3.63
CA ALA A 104 5.95 13.43 -2.58
C ALA A 104 6.85 14.57 -3.08
N SER A 105 7.44 14.46 -4.26
CA SER A 105 8.25 15.53 -4.85
C SER A 105 7.45 16.80 -5.04
N SER A 106 6.23 16.72 -5.60
CA SER A 106 5.37 17.90 -5.81
C SER A 106 4.96 18.59 -4.51
N LYS A 107 4.74 17.83 -3.44
CA LYS A 107 4.37 18.40 -2.11
C LYS A 107 5.57 19.02 -1.40
N LEU A 108 6.73 18.38 -1.50
CA LEU A 108 7.95 18.83 -0.82
C LEU A 108 8.60 20.03 -1.52
N ASP A 109 8.51 20.17 -2.83
CA ASP A 109 8.96 21.35 -3.57
C ASP A 109 8.18 22.61 -3.14
N PHE A 110 6.89 22.45 -2.85
CA PHE A 110 6.08 23.54 -2.28
C PHE A 110 6.47 23.89 -0.84
N MET A 111 7.05 22.92 -0.10
CA MET A 111 7.43 23.01 1.31
C MET A 111 8.91 23.38 1.55
N ASN A 112 9.66 23.77 0.52
CA ASN A 112 11.11 24.10 0.59
C ASN A 112 11.53 25.10 1.68
N LYS A 113 10.69 25.38 2.67
CA LYS A 113 10.91 26.35 3.77
C LYS A 113 11.07 25.73 5.16
N THR A 114 10.87 24.42 5.33
CA THR A 114 10.94 23.80 6.66
C THR A 114 11.67 22.47 6.63
N TYR A 115 13.01 22.55 6.64
CA TYR A 115 13.86 21.43 7.06
C TYR A 115 13.78 21.35 8.59
N TYR A 116 13.28 20.23 9.10
CA TYR A 116 13.33 19.91 10.52
C TYR A 116 14.18 18.65 10.69
N ASP A 117 15.33 18.78 11.33
CA ASP A 117 16.10 17.62 11.79
C ASP A 117 15.90 17.44 13.30
N CYS A 118 15.81 16.19 13.74
CA CYS A 118 15.71 15.80 15.14
C CYS A 118 14.58 16.51 15.94
N THR A 119 13.45 16.76 15.30
CA THR A 119 12.32 17.49 15.89
C THR A 119 11.17 16.56 16.26
N ILE A 120 10.45 16.89 17.32
CA ILE A 120 9.19 16.20 17.70
C ILE A 120 8.02 16.96 17.07
N LEU A 121 7.35 16.30 16.13
CA LEU A 121 6.20 16.83 15.39
C LEU A 121 4.93 16.13 15.85
N LYS A 122 4.05 16.84 16.52
CA LYS A 122 2.70 16.39 16.86
C LYS A 122 1.73 16.82 15.77
N ILE A 123 1.01 15.86 15.18
CA ILE A 123 0.12 16.12 14.05
C ILE A 123 -1.29 16.38 14.58
N PHE A 124 -1.76 17.59 14.40
CA PHE A 124 -3.12 18.05 14.71
C PHE A 124 -3.91 18.32 13.43
N GLU A 125 -3.23 18.83 12.40
CA GLU A 125 -3.84 19.13 11.09
C GLU A 125 -4.23 17.87 10.33
N LYS A 126 -5.10 18.00 9.31
CA LYS A 126 -5.52 16.88 8.46
C LYS A 126 -4.32 16.26 7.73
N GLU A 127 -3.39 17.09 7.30
CA GLU A 127 -2.21 16.74 6.52
C GLU A 127 -0.94 17.24 7.17
N SER A 128 0.12 16.43 7.16
CA SER A 128 1.44 16.83 7.64
C SER A 128 2.51 16.31 6.70
N TYR A 129 3.37 17.19 6.27
CA TYR A 129 4.48 16.91 5.38
C TYR A 129 5.79 17.26 6.06
N THR A 130 6.74 16.35 6.09
CA THR A 130 8.05 16.56 6.73
C THR A 130 9.18 16.18 5.77
N ASN A 131 10.22 17.00 5.73
CA ASN A 131 11.46 16.71 5.01
C ASN A 131 12.62 17.01 5.97
N GLY A 132 13.27 15.96 6.46
CA GLY A 132 14.36 16.06 7.44
C GLY A 132 14.64 14.73 8.11
N ASN A 133 15.75 14.65 8.83
CA ASN A 133 16.27 13.42 9.40
C ASN A 133 16.03 13.34 10.91
N GLY A 134 15.86 12.12 11.44
CA GLY A 134 15.74 11.87 12.87
C GLY A 134 14.49 12.47 13.52
N ASN A 135 13.46 12.81 12.75
CA ASN A 135 12.24 13.40 13.27
C ASN A 135 11.37 12.35 13.99
N HIS A 136 10.72 12.80 15.07
CA HIS A 136 9.70 12.03 15.76
C HIS A 136 8.31 12.60 15.42
N ILE A 137 7.56 11.88 14.58
CA ILE A 137 6.26 12.29 14.06
C ILE A 137 5.19 11.50 14.80
N ILE A 138 4.32 12.19 15.53
CA ILE A 138 3.29 11.57 16.37
C ILE A 138 1.91 12.04 15.95
N SER A 139 1.06 11.11 15.56
CA SER A 139 -0.35 11.35 15.26
C SER A 139 -1.24 10.58 16.23
N ASN A 140 -2.02 11.32 17.03
CA ASN A 140 -3.00 10.76 17.98
C ASN A 140 -4.45 10.94 17.48
N HIS A 141 -4.64 11.34 16.24
CA HIS A 141 -5.94 11.63 15.67
C HIS A 141 -6.23 10.78 14.43
N ASN A 142 -7.50 10.53 14.18
CA ASN A 142 -7.97 9.70 13.08
C ASN A 142 -7.87 10.39 11.73
N ARG A 143 -7.77 9.61 10.65
CA ARG A 143 -7.80 10.04 9.25
C ARG A 143 -6.78 11.13 8.93
N LYS A 144 -5.59 11.03 9.52
CA LYS A 144 -4.47 11.92 9.23
C LYS A 144 -3.68 11.43 8.03
N LYS A 145 -3.13 12.37 7.28
CA LYS A 145 -2.23 12.15 6.16
C LYS A 145 -0.83 12.58 6.54
N ILE A 146 0.10 11.66 6.49
CA ILE A 146 1.49 11.88 6.88
C ILE A 146 2.39 11.57 5.70
N LEU A 147 3.13 12.56 5.23
CA LEU A 147 4.22 12.37 4.28
C LEU A 147 5.54 12.70 4.99
N SER A 148 6.40 11.71 5.09
CA SER A 148 7.74 11.83 5.68
C SER A 148 8.80 11.52 4.64
N LYS A 149 9.81 12.37 4.53
CA LYS A 149 11.02 12.13 3.75
C LYS A 149 12.24 12.41 4.59
N GLY A 150 13.28 11.60 4.44
CA GLY A 150 14.53 11.70 5.20
C GLY A 150 14.84 10.41 5.96
N VAL A 151 16.03 10.33 6.52
CA VAL A 151 16.52 9.10 7.17
C VAL A 151 16.31 9.13 8.68
N LEU A 152 16.21 7.95 9.30
CA LEU A 152 16.09 7.75 10.75
C LEU A 152 14.83 8.38 11.38
N ASN A 153 13.80 8.63 10.62
CA ASN A 153 12.56 9.17 11.15
C ASN A 153 11.79 8.11 11.95
N THR A 154 11.14 8.54 13.03
CA THR A 154 10.23 7.71 13.82
C THR A 154 8.81 8.23 13.63
N ILE A 155 7.90 7.37 13.16
CA ILE A 155 6.50 7.70 12.95
C ILE A 155 5.67 6.85 13.90
N ILE A 156 4.86 7.50 14.73
CA ILE A 156 3.92 6.86 15.65
C ILE A 156 2.50 7.30 15.28
N SER A 157 1.72 6.37 14.81
CA SER A 157 0.32 6.57 14.43
C SER A 157 -0.58 5.85 15.42
N ASN A 158 -1.28 6.62 16.25
CA ASN A 158 -2.22 6.13 17.27
C ASN A 158 -3.69 6.38 16.89
N GLY A 159 -3.95 6.88 15.67
CA GLY A 159 -5.29 7.22 15.21
C GLY A 159 -5.77 6.29 14.10
N VAL A 160 -7.07 6.00 14.12
CA VAL A 160 -7.73 5.11 13.15
C VAL A 160 -7.69 5.65 11.72
N SER A 161 -7.42 4.77 10.75
CA SER A 161 -7.47 5.06 9.31
C SER A 161 -6.52 6.18 8.85
N ASN A 162 -5.35 6.28 9.44
CA ASN A 162 -4.32 7.20 8.98
C ASN A 162 -3.69 6.69 7.66
N THR A 163 -3.28 7.62 6.81
CA THR A 163 -2.53 7.31 5.56
C THR A 163 -1.12 7.86 5.69
N ILE A 164 -0.13 7.00 5.51
CA ILE A 164 1.29 7.33 5.74
C ILE A 164 2.08 7.00 4.48
N PHE A 165 2.82 7.99 3.96
CA PHE A 165 3.89 7.79 2.99
C PHE A 165 5.22 8.12 3.65
N ASP A 166 6.11 7.15 3.72
CA ASP A 166 7.45 7.32 4.27
C ASP A 166 8.51 7.01 3.22
N LEU A 167 9.27 8.04 2.83
CA LEU A 167 10.31 7.97 1.81
C LEU A 167 11.67 8.26 2.44
N GLY A 168 12.29 7.22 2.96
CA GLY A 168 13.63 7.33 3.56
C GLY A 168 14.08 6.01 4.15
N ASP A 169 15.37 5.93 4.45
CA ASP A 169 15.97 4.72 5.02
C ASP A 169 15.99 4.76 6.55
N PHE A 170 16.11 3.60 7.18
CA PHE A 170 16.27 3.42 8.62
C PHE A 170 15.13 3.98 9.47
N SER A 171 13.96 4.20 8.90
CA SER A 171 12.80 4.70 9.65
C SER A 171 12.22 3.62 10.58
N THR A 172 11.64 4.06 11.69
CA THR A 172 10.83 3.23 12.58
C THR A 172 9.37 3.70 12.49
N ILE A 173 8.46 2.81 12.11
CA ILE A 173 7.04 3.15 11.90
C ILE A 173 6.18 2.25 12.77
N ASN A 174 5.45 2.84 13.70
CA ASN A 174 4.53 2.14 14.59
C ASN A 174 3.09 2.59 14.30
N CYS A 175 2.32 1.71 13.67
CA CYS A 175 0.90 1.90 13.43
C CYS A 175 0.14 1.17 14.54
N ASN A 176 -0.22 1.90 15.59
CA ASN A 176 -0.75 1.33 16.84
C ASN A 176 -2.28 1.26 16.86
N ASP A 177 -2.94 1.53 15.73
CA ASP A 177 -4.40 1.53 15.65
C ASP A 177 -4.89 0.93 14.33
N ILE A 178 -6.21 0.77 14.21
CA ILE A 178 -6.89 0.03 13.15
C ILE A 178 -6.88 0.78 11.81
N GLY A 179 -6.68 0.05 10.71
CA GLY A 179 -6.95 0.53 9.36
C GLY A 179 -5.93 1.53 8.82
N THR A 180 -4.71 1.56 9.35
CA THR A 180 -3.64 2.39 8.79
C THR A 180 -3.26 1.91 7.38
N ARG A 181 -3.07 2.86 6.47
CA ARG A 181 -2.59 2.65 5.10
C ARG A 181 -1.17 3.19 4.98
N LEU A 182 -0.22 2.32 4.71
CA LEU A 182 1.20 2.66 4.64
C LEU A 182 1.79 2.35 3.27
N VAL A 183 2.38 3.34 2.62
CA VAL A 183 3.38 3.12 1.56
C VAL A 183 4.74 3.53 2.11
N SER A 184 5.67 2.59 2.12
CA SER A 184 7.01 2.82 2.65
C SER A 184 8.05 2.51 1.58
N ILE A 185 8.86 3.52 1.24
CA ILE A 185 9.92 3.43 0.22
C ILE A 185 11.26 3.70 0.90
N GLY A 186 12.16 2.72 0.86
CA GLY A 186 13.50 2.77 1.48
C GLY A 186 13.86 1.48 2.20
N CYS A 187 15.10 1.41 2.68
CA CYS A 187 15.72 0.20 3.21
C CYS A 187 15.93 0.26 4.73
N ASN A 188 16.18 -0.92 5.32
CA ASN A 188 16.56 -1.07 6.74
C ASN A 188 15.54 -0.49 7.74
N LYS A 189 14.27 -0.56 7.44
CA LYS A 189 13.21 -0.03 8.28
C LYS A 189 12.68 -1.07 9.27
N LYS A 190 12.10 -0.56 10.38
CA LYS A 190 11.33 -1.37 11.34
C LYS A 190 9.90 -0.88 11.34
N ILE A 191 8.96 -1.77 11.01
CA ILE A 191 7.55 -1.43 10.82
C ILE A 191 6.69 -2.36 11.65
N THR A 192 5.80 -1.80 12.46
CA THR A 192 4.78 -2.53 13.23
C THR A 192 3.41 -2.09 12.76
N LEU A 193 2.56 -3.05 12.43
CA LEU A 193 1.19 -2.85 11.96
C LEU A 193 0.21 -3.53 12.91
N MET A 194 -0.85 -2.83 13.25
CA MET A 194 -1.99 -3.36 14.01
C MET A 194 -3.16 -3.68 13.07
N ASP A 195 -4.26 -4.11 13.62
CA ASP A 195 -5.46 -4.64 12.98
C ASP A 195 -5.87 -3.95 11.67
N SER A 196 -6.24 -4.76 10.68
CA SER A 196 -6.83 -4.33 9.41
C SER A 196 -5.99 -3.27 8.67
N SER A 197 -4.70 -3.19 8.97
CA SER A 197 -3.79 -2.24 8.32
C SER A 197 -3.29 -2.81 6.99
N THR A 198 -3.04 -1.92 6.04
CA THR A 198 -2.45 -2.27 4.73
C THR A 198 -1.10 -1.60 4.58
N ALA A 199 -0.06 -2.37 4.28
CA ALA A 199 1.26 -1.84 4.00
C ALA A 199 1.80 -2.36 2.67
N VAL A 200 2.28 -1.45 1.83
CA VAL A 200 3.03 -1.76 0.61
C VAL A 200 4.43 -1.17 0.75
N LEU A 201 5.43 -2.03 0.66
CA LEU A 201 6.81 -1.70 0.96
C LEU A 201 7.69 -1.90 -0.27
N TYR A 202 8.60 -0.96 -0.45
CA TYR A 202 9.65 -0.98 -1.49
C TYR A 202 11.01 -0.73 -0.85
N GLY A 203 11.96 -1.59 -1.15
CA GLY A 203 13.33 -1.52 -0.62
C GLY A 203 13.68 -2.70 0.27
N ASP A 204 14.98 -2.90 0.44
CA ASP A 204 15.56 -4.11 0.98
C ASP A 204 15.77 -4.06 2.50
N LYS A 205 15.93 -5.23 3.11
CA LYS A 205 16.30 -5.40 4.52
C LYS A 205 15.34 -4.76 5.52
N ASN A 206 14.07 -4.65 5.13
CA ASN A 206 13.02 -4.15 6.01
C ASN A 206 12.56 -5.26 6.96
N THR A 207 12.25 -4.90 8.21
CA THR A 207 11.60 -5.78 9.18
C THR A 207 10.18 -5.30 9.41
N ILE A 208 9.22 -6.17 9.13
CA ILE A 208 7.80 -5.87 9.27
C ILE A 208 7.19 -6.84 10.27
N THR A 209 6.42 -6.33 11.22
CA THR A 209 5.65 -7.15 12.16
C THR A 209 4.18 -6.78 12.06
N GLY A 210 3.37 -7.73 11.60
CA GLY A 210 1.91 -7.66 11.64
C GLY A 210 1.41 -8.26 12.94
N LEU A 211 0.76 -7.44 13.74
CA LEU A 211 0.13 -7.84 15.00
C LEU A 211 -1.39 -7.80 14.82
N ASN A 212 -2.08 -8.73 15.46
CA ASN A 212 -3.53 -8.88 15.39
C ASN A 212 -4.08 -9.21 13.98
N ASP A 213 -5.38 -9.03 13.75
CA ASP A 213 -6.06 -9.69 12.64
C ASP A 213 -6.14 -8.86 11.35
N ALA A 214 -6.28 -9.56 10.23
CA ALA A 214 -6.65 -9.05 8.91
C ALA A 214 -5.73 -7.98 8.28
N SER A 215 -4.45 -7.97 8.62
CA SER A 215 -3.48 -7.06 7.97
C SER A 215 -3.10 -7.55 6.57
N VAL A 216 -2.90 -6.62 5.64
CA VAL A 216 -2.40 -6.91 4.29
C VAL A 216 -1.00 -6.34 4.14
N ILE A 217 -0.02 -7.19 3.85
CA ILE A 217 1.37 -6.79 3.67
C ILE A 217 1.84 -7.19 2.27
N VAL A 218 2.32 -6.23 1.49
CA VAL A 218 2.99 -6.47 0.21
C VAL A 218 4.43 -5.96 0.32
N SER A 219 5.40 -6.85 0.23
CA SER A 219 6.82 -6.52 0.27
C SER A 219 7.47 -6.71 -1.10
N ASN A 220 7.98 -5.62 -1.67
CA ASN A 220 8.67 -5.59 -2.97
C ASN A 220 10.20 -5.41 -2.78
N GLY A 221 10.75 -5.86 -1.66
CA GLY A 221 12.17 -5.78 -1.34
C GLY A 221 12.82 -7.14 -1.16
N ASN A 222 14.15 -7.16 -1.18
CA ASN A 222 14.96 -8.34 -0.93
C ASN A 222 15.43 -8.39 0.54
N ASP A 223 15.78 -9.58 1.01
CA ASP A 223 16.33 -9.81 2.34
C ASP A 223 15.48 -9.22 3.48
N CYS A 224 14.17 -9.10 3.27
CA CYS A 224 13.24 -8.59 4.27
C CYS A 224 12.84 -9.68 5.27
N THR A 225 12.55 -9.27 6.51
CA THR A 225 11.99 -10.15 7.53
C THR A 225 10.55 -9.75 7.81
N ILE A 226 9.63 -10.70 7.67
CA ILE A 226 8.20 -10.47 7.89
C ILE A 226 7.71 -11.39 8.99
N ASN A 227 7.21 -10.83 10.08
CA ASN A 227 6.67 -11.56 11.21
C ASN A 227 5.15 -11.35 11.24
N LEU A 228 4.39 -12.39 10.99
CA LEU A 228 2.93 -12.40 11.12
C LEU A 228 2.56 -13.08 12.43
N ILE A 229 2.20 -12.26 13.41
CA ILE A 229 1.76 -12.71 14.75
C ILE A 229 0.26 -12.40 14.85
N SER A 230 -0.52 -13.01 13.97
CA SER A 230 -1.91 -12.62 13.72
C SER A 230 -2.71 -13.79 13.17
N ASN A 231 -4.02 -13.60 13.08
CA ASN A 231 -4.88 -14.46 12.27
C ASN A 231 -5.43 -13.66 11.09
N SER A 232 -5.74 -14.36 9.99
CA SER A 232 -6.34 -13.79 8.79
C SER A 232 -5.50 -12.69 8.09
N ALA A 233 -4.19 -12.59 8.36
CA ALA A 233 -3.33 -11.71 7.60
C ALA A 233 -3.01 -12.29 6.22
N HIS A 234 -2.84 -11.40 5.26
CA HIS A 234 -2.41 -11.73 3.90
C HIS A 234 -1.06 -11.10 3.61
N CYS A 235 -0.06 -11.91 3.33
CA CYS A 235 1.29 -11.47 3.00
C CYS A 235 1.66 -11.86 1.57
N THR A 236 2.12 -10.92 0.77
CA THR A 236 2.72 -11.16 -0.54
C THR A 236 4.15 -10.64 -0.56
N THR A 237 5.09 -11.46 -1.05
CA THR A 237 6.47 -11.05 -1.29
C THR A 237 6.80 -11.17 -2.78
N ASN A 238 7.43 -10.14 -3.35
CA ASN A 238 7.84 -10.09 -4.76
C ASN A 238 9.38 -10.01 -4.94
N GLY A 239 10.13 -9.91 -3.85
CA GLY A 239 11.59 -9.87 -3.86
C GLY A 239 12.26 -11.24 -3.65
N ARG A 240 13.54 -11.23 -3.24
CA ARG A 240 14.33 -12.45 -3.05
C ARG A 240 14.80 -12.59 -1.60
N ASN A 241 15.00 -13.84 -1.17
CA ASN A 241 15.62 -14.19 0.11
C ASN A 241 14.88 -13.60 1.32
N ASN A 242 13.58 -13.41 1.22
CA ASN A 242 12.79 -12.91 2.34
C ASN A 242 12.56 -14.02 3.37
N LYS A 243 12.56 -13.65 4.64
CA LYS A 243 12.22 -14.55 5.74
C LYS A 243 10.83 -14.22 6.25
N ILE A 244 9.92 -15.19 6.20
CA ILE A 244 8.52 -15.02 6.57
C ILE A 244 8.21 -15.96 7.74
N ASN A 245 8.08 -15.39 8.93
CA ASN A 245 7.71 -16.10 10.14
C ASN A 245 6.20 -15.96 10.37
N VAL A 246 5.48 -17.06 10.41
CA VAL A 246 4.02 -17.09 10.47
C VAL A 246 3.54 -17.77 11.74
N MET A 247 2.81 -17.04 12.57
CA MET A 247 2.09 -17.56 13.72
C MET A 247 0.59 -17.27 13.54
N GLY A 248 -0.26 -18.27 13.77
CA GLY A 248 -1.71 -18.14 13.55
C GLY A 248 -2.15 -18.54 12.13
N ASN A 249 -3.37 -18.19 11.77
CA ASN A 249 -4.04 -18.64 10.53
C ASN A 249 -3.92 -17.58 9.44
N ASN A 250 -2.90 -17.66 8.61
CA ASN A 250 -2.57 -16.62 7.66
C ASN A 250 -2.46 -17.15 6.23
N MET A 251 -2.48 -16.25 5.25
CA MET A 251 -2.27 -16.56 3.85
C MET A 251 -0.98 -15.91 3.33
N ILE A 252 -0.09 -16.74 2.75
CA ILE A 252 1.23 -16.32 2.29
C ILE A 252 1.35 -16.60 0.79
N ASP A 253 1.62 -15.55 0.03
CA ASP A 253 1.92 -15.62 -1.40
C ASP A 253 3.38 -15.18 -1.65
N SER A 254 4.31 -16.13 -1.53
CA SER A 254 5.73 -15.89 -1.78
C SER A 254 6.02 -16.05 -3.27
N ARG A 255 6.07 -14.94 -3.98
CA ARG A 255 6.35 -14.83 -5.42
C ARG A 255 7.82 -14.61 -5.72
N GLY A 256 8.63 -14.45 -4.67
CA GLY A 256 10.07 -14.28 -4.74
C GLY A 256 10.83 -15.59 -4.81
N PHE A 257 12.13 -15.49 -5.09
CA PHE A 257 13.01 -16.66 -5.13
C PHE A 257 13.86 -16.74 -3.85
N GLY A 258 14.07 -17.96 -3.35
CA GLY A 258 14.92 -18.18 -2.18
C GLY A 258 14.31 -17.72 -0.86
N ASP A 259 13.01 -17.49 -0.81
CA ASP A 259 12.31 -17.09 0.41
C ASP A 259 12.30 -18.24 1.43
N GLU A 260 12.38 -17.92 2.71
CA GLU A 260 12.27 -18.87 3.82
C GLU A 260 10.94 -18.67 4.54
N LEU A 261 10.04 -19.66 4.47
CA LEU A 261 8.76 -19.67 5.16
C LEU A 261 8.88 -20.54 6.42
N ILE A 262 8.64 -19.96 7.60
CA ILE A 262 8.59 -20.67 8.88
C ILE A 262 7.16 -20.62 9.40
N LEU A 263 6.49 -21.78 9.36
CA LEU A 263 5.06 -21.92 9.62
C LEU A 263 4.83 -22.49 11.02
N ASN A 264 4.24 -21.66 11.90
CA ASN A 264 3.87 -22.02 13.26
C ASN A 264 2.40 -21.63 13.53
N GLY A 265 1.48 -22.33 12.93
CA GLY A 265 0.04 -22.08 13.07
C GLY A 265 -0.77 -23.29 12.67
N ASN A 266 -2.07 -23.17 12.70
CA ASN A 266 -2.96 -24.33 12.54
C ASN A 266 -3.79 -24.34 11.26
N ASP A 267 -3.81 -23.26 10.50
CA ASP A 267 -4.49 -23.14 9.22
C ASP A 267 -3.80 -22.11 8.34
N ILE A 268 -2.56 -22.39 7.95
CA ILE A 268 -1.79 -21.49 7.10
C ILE A 268 -1.92 -21.92 5.65
N LYS A 269 -2.41 -21.03 4.79
CA LYS A 269 -2.38 -21.21 3.35
C LYS A 269 -1.14 -20.54 2.78
N PHE A 270 -0.42 -21.26 1.92
CA PHE A 270 0.80 -20.69 1.33
C PHE A 270 1.04 -21.23 -0.09
N ARG A 271 1.71 -20.44 -0.88
CA ARG A 271 2.41 -20.87 -2.10
C ARG A 271 3.78 -20.22 -2.17
N ALA A 272 4.72 -20.82 -2.85
CA ALA A 272 6.06 -20.29 -2.99
C ALA A 272 6.71 -20.70 -4.33
N LYS A 273 7.75 -19.99 -4.72
CA LYS A 273 8.57 -20.26 -5.90
C LYS A 273 9.61 -21.34 -5.63
N SER A 274 10.06 -21.98 -6.70
CA SER A 274 11.17 -22.95 -6.66
C SER A 274 12.42 -22.36 -6.02
N GLY A 275 13.16 -23.16 -5.26
CA GLY A 275 14.32 -22.73 -4.48
C GLY A 275 14.00 -22.04 -3.16
N SER A 276 12.74 -21.71 -2.89
CA SER A 276 12.29 -21.29 -1.56
C SER A 276 12.22 -22.49 -0.61
N THR A 277 12.19 -22.20 0.69
CA THR A 277 12.15 -23.26 1.70
C THR A 277 10.97 -23.09 2.64
N VAL A 278 10.39 -24.20 3.05
CA VAL A 278 9.27 -24.24 3.99
C VAL A 278 9.66 -25.10 5.18
N THR A 279 9.59 -24.52 6.36
CA THR A 279 9.83 -25.20 7.64
C THR A 279 8.56 -25.11 8.48
N CYS A 280 7.96 -26.25 8.80
CA CYS A 280 6.89 -26.32 9.79
C CYS A 280 7.48 -26.65 11.16
N VAL A 281 6.95 -26.08 12.21
CA VAL A 281 7.45 -26.33 13.57
C VAL A 281 7.46 -27.84 13.87
N GLY A 282 8.62 -28.33 14.30
CA GLY A 282 8.86 -29.77 14.59
C GLY A 282 9.04 -30.66 13.36
N LYS A 283 9.19 -30.09 12.18
CA LYS A 283 9.42 -30.83 10.91
C LYS A 283 10.74 -30.39 10.26
N GLU A 284 11.25 -31.24 9.39
CA GLU A 284 12.41 -30.91 8.56
C GLU A 284 12.07 -29.83 7.53
N LYS A 285 13.10 -29.13 7.10
CA LYS A 285 13.03 -28.11 6.05
C LYS A 285 12.77 -28.76 4.70
N ILE A 286 11.79 -28.25 3.97
CA ILE A 286 11.40 -28.75 2.63
C ILE A 286 11.80 -27.68 1.60
N VAL A 287 12.48 -28.07 0.53
CA VAL A 287 12.77 -27.21 -0.62
C VAL A 287 11.62 -27.29 -1.61
N VAL A 288 11.13 -26.11 -2.03
CA VAL A 288 10.05 -26.00 -3.03
C VAL A 288 10.63 -26.33 -4.42
N GLY A 289 9.94 -27.19 -5.14
CA GLY A 289 10.36 -27.66 -6.48
C GLY A 289 11.02 -29.03 -6.46
N ASP A 290 11.85 -29.34 -5.45
CA ASP A 290 12.61 -30.60 -5.38
C ASP A 290 11.92 -31.69 -4.57
N GLY A 291 10.73 -31.44 -4.05
CA GLY A 291 10.04 -32.35 -3.13
C GLY A 291 8.52 -32.36 -3.28
N PRO A 292 7.80 -32.62 -2.20
CA PRO A 292 6.35 -32.71 -2.20
C PRO A 292 5.66 -31.35 -2.42
N ILE A 293 6.36 -30.23 -2.27
CA ILE A 293 5.85 -28.87 -2.49
C ILE A 293 6.32 -28.39 -3.87
N LYS A 294 5.37 -28.20 -4.79
CA LYS A 294 5.63 -27.67 -6.13
C LYS A 294 5.49 -26.14 -6.15
N GLU A 295 6.23 -25.49 -7.03
CA GLU A 295 6.15 -24.04 -7.21
C GLU A 295 4.77 -23.58 -7.70
N ASP A 296 4.37 -22.38 -7.29
CA ASP A 296 3.12 -21.70 -7.67
C ASP A 296 1.84 -22.47 -7.35
N VAL A 297 1.94 -23.50 -6.53
CA VAL A 297 0.81 -24.30 -6.08
C VAL A 297 0.44 -23.93 -4.66
N TRP A 298 -0.86 -23.76 -4.40
CA TRP A 298 -1.36 -23.48 -3.06
C TRP A 298 -1.39 -24.73 -2.19
N TYR A 299 -0.87 -24.60 -1.00
CA TYR A 299 -0.89 -25.59 0.05
C TYR A 299 -1.52 -25.04 1.32
N ARG A 300 -2.06 -25.95 2.13
CA ARG A 300 -2.56 -25.64 3.47
C ARG A 300 -1.76 -26.46 4.49
N PHE A 301 -1.17 -25.78 5.45
CA PHE A 301 -0.57 -26.40 6.62
C PHE A 301 -1.59 -26.40 7.76
N ALA A 302 -2.05 -27.58 8.17
CA ALA A 302 -3.00 -27.77 9.26
C ALA A 302 -2.73 -29.07 10.01
N ASN A 303 -2.85 -29.03 11.34
CA ASN A 303 -2.65 -30.19 12.22
C ASN A 303 -1.33 -30.95 11.95
N GLY A 304 -0.26 -30.20 11.73
CA GLY A 304 1.07 -30.74 11.47
C GLY A 304 1.27 -31.34 10.07
N ASN A 305 0.33 -31.18 9.15
CA ASN A 305 0.39 -31.75 7.80
C ASN A 305 0.25 -30.67 6.72
N ILE A 306 0.99 -30.86 5.63
CA ILE A 306 0.86 -30.03 4.40
C ILE A 306 -0.01 -30.81 3.41
N LYS A 307 -1.05 -30.16 2.89
CA LYS A 307 -1.94 -30.72 1.86
C LYS A 307 -2.11 -29.72 0.73
N TYR A 308 -2.31 -30.20 -0.46
CA TYR A 308 -2.75 -29.41 -1.60
C TYR A 308 -4.05 -28.65 -1.24
N CYS A 309 -4.14 -27.40 -1.66
CA CYS A 309 -5.30 -26.56 -1.43
C CYS A 309 -5.77 -25.96 -2.75
N ASP A 310 -6.94 -26.33 -3.20
CA ASP A 310 -7.56 -25.70 -4.37
C ASP A 310 -8.17 -24.37 -3.92
N MET A 311 -7.60 -23.26 -4.39
CA MET A 311 -8.08 -21.92 -4.14
C MET A 311 -9.00 -21.52 -5.29
N HIS A 312 -10.26 -21.95 -5.23
CA HIS A 312 -11.29 -21.33 -6.05
C HIS A 312 -11.45 -19.86 -5.57
N MET A 313 -10.89 -18.93 -6.36
CA MET A 313 -11.14 -17.49 -6.21
C MET A 313 -12.47 -17.09 -6.82
#